data_03298fa0869ca5ffe88242c1683bedbd
#
_entry.id   03298fa0869ca5ffe88242c1683bedbd
#
_cell.length_a   1.000
_cell.length_b   1.000
_cell.length_c   1.000
_cell.angle_alpha   90.00
_cell.angle_beta   90.00
_cell.angle_gamma   90.00
#
_symmetry.space_group_name_H-M   'P 1'
#
loop_
_entity.id
_entity.type
_entity.pdbx_description
1 polymer ?
#
loop_
_entity_poly.entity_id
_entity_poly.type
_entity_poly.pdbx_seq_one_letter_code
_entity_poly.pdbx_strand_id
1 'polypeptide(L)'
;MNRLIRNMVVSVGKHNKNSVLQYIRYSFLVLTPVFLTGACAQTVQHFPIAAVRIFIENALNGRLYDVLEAIYQATFGFAAVYLVFVLSFFIAASHMRYLEGRICAAVSSTACYFAFLGPEVLSGEHSLLSYTSMANVFPALLIALLFTRLFLFTYGFARRRVGNHPSAFMRSMMTVGPIAVCVLAAAIAEELINIIPDICNFNDLILRLLSRPFEKLGATYLGGLLVVVMESVLCMFGIHGGNVFDNLLTSETGAFAFSHGQIATKQFLDTYALLGGCGTAVCLLIAAFLFAGNPNKRKVCRMAAWPMLFNINEILIFGYPVVLNPVYLVPFILVPAAAYSIAYLATMFGIVPQITNAAVQWTTPVLISGYQATGSILGSILQLVIIAMGVAIYAPFVRLEDRIAAENEDRLLRELTDLFRDYEQRSERFTLEGANPAVSAFAANLTEALTAAVAAGNIPLNYQPQIRSERIVAAEALLRFRYNGKSVYPPLVVALARRENLFDPLTRVIVRRALSDLQSIQRTNPEFKLAVNIPIDLLLD
;
A
#
# COMPACT_ATOMS: atom_id res chain seq x y z
N MET A 1 -29.27 6.52 -2.16
CA MET A 1 -28.04 6.01 -1.53
C MET A 1 -27.64 4.63 -2.07
N ASN A 2 -28.53 3.62 -2.13
CA ASN A 2 -28.20 2.27 -2.65
C ASN A 2 -27.72 2.22 -4.11
N ARG A 3 -28.22 3.07 -5.00
CA ARG A 3 -27.85 3.07 -6.42
C ARG A 3 -26.45 3.67 -6.65
N LEU A 4 -26.07 4.68 -5.90
CA LEU A 4 -24.73 5.29 -5.91
C LEU A 4 -23.69 4.31 -5.33
N ILE A 5 -23.99 3.67 -4.19
CA ILE A 5 -23.14 2.63 -3.58
C ILE A 5 -22.98 1.46 -4.54
N ARG A 6 -24.05 0.97 -5.15
CA ARG A 6 -24.01 -0.12 -6.13
C ARG A 6 -23.18 0.26 -7.36
N ASN A 7 -23.30 1.49 -7.87
CA ASN A 7 -22.49 1.96 -9.00
C ASN A 7 -21.01 2.11 -8.61
N MET A 8 -20.73 2.58 -7.39
CA MET A 8 -19.35 2.61 -6.87
C MET A 8 -18.78 1.21 -6.67
N VAL A 9 -19.53 0.26 -6.08
CA VAL A 9 -19.12 -1.15 -5.94
C VAL A 9 -18.82 -1.78 -7.31
N VAL A 10 -19.67 -1.53 -8.29
CA VAL A 10 -19.44 -2.01 -9.68
C VAL A 10 -18.24 -1.31 -10.31
N SER A 11 -18.04 -0.02 -10.07
CA SER A 11 -16.89 0.74 -10.55
C SER A 11 -15.60 0.28 -9.87
N VAL A 12 -15.58 0.14 -8.54
CA VAL A 12 -14.45 -0.41 -7.78
C VAL A 12 -14.15 -1.85 -8.20
N GLY A 13 -15.19 -2.67 -8.41
CA GLY A 13 -15.05 -4.03 -8.92
C GLY A 13 -14.50 -4.10 -10.35
N LYS A 14 -14.82 -3.12 -11.21
CA LYS A 14 -14.24 -2.98 -12.55
C LYS A 14 -12.79 -2.46 -12.51
N HIS A 15 -12.49 -1.49 -11.64
CA HIS A 15 -11.13 -0.98 -11.43
C HIS A 15 -10.21 -2.03 -10.79
N ASN A 16 -10.74 -2.87 -9.91
CA ASN A 16 -10.00 -4.01 -9.35
C ASN A 16 -9.67 -5.09 -10.41
N LYS A 17 -10.25 -5.01 -11.61
CA LYS A 17 -9.88 -5.85 -12.77
C LYS A 17 -8.72 -5.27 -13.58
N ASN A 18 -8.29 -4.04 -13.32
CA ASN A 18 -7.17 -3.43 -14.03
C ASN A 18 -5.86 -3.92 -13.42
N SER A 19 -5.28 -4.95 -14.03
CA SER A 19 -4.08 -5.65 -13.55
C SER A 19 -2.90 -4.70 -13.25
N VAL A 20 -2.74 -3.65 -14.06
CA VAL A 20 -1.64 -2.68 -13.92
C VAL A 20 -1.71 -1.93 -12.59
N LEU A 21 -2.90 -1.44 -12.21
CA LEU A 21 -3.10 -0.73 -10.93
C LEU A 21 -2.84 -1.63 -9.72
N GLN A 22 -3.19 -2.91 -9.84
CA GLN A 22 -2.90 -3.90 -8.81
C GLN A 22 -1.38 -4.12 -8.66
N TYR A 23 -0.64 -4.23 -9.77
CA TYR A 23 0.82 -4.40 -9.71
C TYR A 23 1.50 -3.21 -9.07
N ILE A 24 1.09 -1.97 -9.39
CA ILE A 24 1.59 -0.76 -8.76
C ILE A 24 1.36 -0.82 -7.25
N ARG A 25 0.12 -1.12 -6.83
CA ARG A 25 -0.23 -1.21 -5.41
C ARG A 25 0.59 -2.28 -4.67
N TYR A 26 0.72 -3.49 -5.25
CA TYR A 26 1.51 -4.56 -4.66
C TYR A 26 3.00 -4.22 -4.58
N SER A 27 3.54 -3.51 -5.56
CA SER A 27 4.93 -3.06 -5.55
C SER A 27 5.20 -2.12 -4.37
N PHE A 28 4.36 -1.13 -4.15
CA PHE A 28 4.48 -0.25 -2.99
C PHE A 28 4.28 -0.98 -1.67
N LEU A 29 3.32 -1.91 -1.60
CA LEU A 29 3.09 -2.73 -0.40
C LEU A 29 4.33 -3.54 -0.02
N VAL A 30 4.98 -4.18 -1.00
CA VAL A 30 6.21 -4.97 -0.77
C VAL A 30 7.39 -4.07 -0.38
N LEU A 31 7.46 -2.85 -0.90
CA LEU A 31 8.51 -1.88 -0.58
C LEU A 31 8.27 -1.11 0.73
N THR A 32 7.05 -1.15 1.28
CA THR A 32 6.71 -0.43 2.53
C THR A 32 7.68 -0.70 3.69
N PRO A 33 8.14 -1.94 3.98
CA PRO A 33 9.11 -2.18 5.06
C PRO A 33 10.44 -1.48 4.82
N VAL A 34 10.92 -1.41 3.56
CA VAL A 34 12.16 -0.72 3.19
C VAL A 34 12.01 0.79 3.43
N PHE A 35 10.91 1.37 2.94
CA PHE A 35 10.62 2.80 3.14
C PHE A 35 10.43 3.15 4.61
N LEU A 36 9.74 2.31 5.37
CA LEU A 36 9.56 2.51 6.81
C LEU A 36 10.90 2.55 7.55
N THR A 37 11.84 1.67 7.18
CA THR A 37 13.18 1.66 7.78
C THR A 37 13.92 2.97 7.53
N GLY A 38 13.88 3.51 6.30
CA GLY A 38 14.46 4.81 5.97
C GLY A 38 13.76 5.98 6.64
N ALA A 39 12.43 5.97 6.69
CA ALA A 39 11.64 6.98 7.38
C ALA A 39 11.95 7.04 8.88
N CYS A 40 12.14 5.89 9.53
CA CYS A 40 12.58 5.84 10.93
C CYS A 40 13.97 6.45 11.11
N ALA A 41 14.93 6.13 10.24
CA ALA A 41 16.28 6.72 10.31
C ALA A 41 16.23 8.24 10.15
N GLN A 42 15.49 8.74 9.17
CA GLN A 42 15.32 10.16 8.92
C GLN A 42 14.61 10.89 10.08
N THR A 43 13.61 10.25 10.70
CA THR A 43 12.93 10.80 11.87
C THR A 43 13.88 10.97 13.06
N VAL A 44 14.78 10.02 13.27
CA VAL A 44 15.79 10.11 14.31
C VAL A 44 16.78 11.23 14.00
N GLN A 45 17.29 11.34 12.77
CA GLN A 45 18.20 12.42 12.36
C GLN A 45 17.58 13.81 12.50
N HIS A 46 16.32 13.98 12.07
CA HIS A 46 15.60 15.25 12.08
C HIS A 46 14.60 15.32 13.25
N PHE A 47 15.02 14.81 14.41
CA PHE A 47 14.14 14.82 15.59
C PHE A 47 13.74 16.27 15.95
N PRO A 48 12.46 16.54 16.29
CA PRO A 48 11.95 17.90 16.45
C PRO A 48 12.54 18.65 17.64
N ILE A 49 13.14 17.95 18.61
CA ILE A 49 13.78 18.55 19.79
C ILE A 49 15.27 18.79 19.49
N ALA A 50 15.69 20.06 19.49
CA ALA A 50 17.05 20.47 19.14
C ALA A 50 18.14 19.77 19.99
N ALA A 51 17.93 19.60 21.31
CA ALA A 51 18.87 18.91 22.17
C ALA A 51 19.12 17.45 21.76
N VAL A 52 18.07 16.74 21.32
CA VAL A 52 18.18 15.34 20.83
C VAL A 52 18.93 15.32 19.50
N ARG A 53 18.65 16.26 18.61
CA ARG A 53 19.31 16.35 17.30
C ARG A 53 20.80 16.62 17.45
N ILE A 54 21.18 17.59 18.30
CA ILE A 54 22.59 17.90 18.63
C ILE A 54 23.27 16.68 19.27
N PHE A 55 22.56 15.94 20.13
CA PHE A 55 23.10 14.70 20.70
C PHE A 55 23.39 13.67 19.62
N ILE A 56 22.46 13.46 18.66
CA ILE A 56 22.61 12.50 17.55
C ILE A 56 23.77 12.90 16.63
N GLU A 57 23.86 14.18 16.29
CA GLU A 57 24.93 14.74 15.45
C GLU A 57 26.33 14.55 16.07
N ASN A 58 26.44 14.61 17.40
CA ASN A 58 27.71 14.48 18.11
C ASN A 58 27.97 13.08 18.67
N ALA A 59 26.96 12.23 18.73
CA ALA A 59 27.07 10.87 19.28
C ALA A 59 28.11 10.05 18.51
N LEU A 60 28.98 9.37 19.26
CA LEU A 60 30.06 8.54 18.70
C LEU A 60 30.95 9.31 17.70
N ASN A 61 31.22 10.58 17.94
CA ASN A 61 31.98 11.48 17.06
C ASN A 61 31.34 11.61 15.65
N GLY A 62 30.03 11.76 15.59
CA GLY A 62 29.26 11.89 14.34
C GLY A 62 28.90 10.57 13.65
N ARG A 63 29.48 9.45 14.06
CA ARG A 63 29.24 8.15 13.40
C ARG A 63 27.79 7.67 13.47
N LEU A 64 27.06 8.04 14.52
CA LEU A 64 25.64 7.71 14.61
C LEU A 64 24.85 8.39 13.50
N TYR A 65 25.12 9.66 13.25
CA TYR A 65 24.50 10.40 12.14
C TYR A 65 24.84 9.77 10.80
N ASP A 66 26.11 9.40 10.56
CA ASP A 66 26.55 8.75 9.32
C ASP A 66 25.86 7.40 9.09
N VAL A 67 25.66 6.60 10.15
CA VAL A 67 24.93 5.33 10.05
C VAL A 67 23.46 5.55 9.69
N LEU A 68 22.80 6.52 10.30
CA LEU A 68 21.41 6.85 9.98
C LEU A 68 21.27 7.37 8.55
N GLU A 69 22.21 8.21 8.11
CA GLU A 69 22.28 8.69 6.72
C GLU A 69 22.50 7.54 5.74
N ALA A 70 23.40 6.62 6.03
CA ALA A 70 23.60 5.43 5.20
C ALA A 70 22.32 4.56 5.10
N ILE A 71 21.57 4.39 6.19
CA ILE A 71 20.28 3.70 6.18
C ILE A 71 19.27 4.44 5.30
N TYR A 72 19.17 5.76 5.45
CA TYR A 72 18.27 6.57 4.64
C TYR A 72 18.62 6.49 3.16
N GLN A 73 19.89 6.67 2.80
CA GLN A 73 20.34 6.59 1.42
C GLN A 73 20.16 5.19 0.82
N ALA A 74 20.45 4.14 1.58
CA ALA A 74 20.25 2.75 1.12
C ALA A 74 18.77 2.40 0.90
N THR A 75 17.83 3.13 1.49
CA THR A 75 16.38 2.87 1.39
C THR A 75 15.68 3.88 0.48
N PHE A 76 15.57 5.14 0.90
CA PHE A 76 14.93 6.20 0.11
C PHE A 76 15.77 6.69 -1.06
N GLY A 77 17.10 6.68 -0.93
CA GLY A 77 18.02 7.07 -1.99
C GLY A 77 17.93 6.19 -3.24
N PHE A 78 17.51 4.91 -3.10
CA PHE A 78 17.31 3.97 -4.19
C PHE A 78 15.84 3.57 -4.43
N ALA A 79 14.89 4.32 -3.91
CA ALA A 79 13.46 3.99 -3.98
C ALA A 79 12.95 3.80 -5.41
N ALA A 80 13.37 4.66 -6.34
CA ALA A 80 13.00 4.57 -7.75
C ALA A 80 13.48 3.25 -8.39
N VAL A 81 14.72 2.85 -8.10
CA VAL A 81 15.32 1.62 -8.62
C VAL A 81 14.59 0.39 -8.09
N TYR A 82 14.30 0.36 -6.79
CA TYR A 82 13.51 -0.72 -6.18
C TYR A 82 12.12 -0.82 -6.79
N LEU A 83 11.47 0.31 -7.05
CA LEU A 83 10.15 0.32 -7.68
C LEU A 83 10.20 -0.24 -9.09
N VAL A 84 11.17 0.19 -9.92
CA VAL A 84 11.30 -0.33 -11.29
C VAL A 84 11.44 -1.84 -11.26
N PHE A 85 12.33 -2.37 -10.42
CA PHE A 85 12.56 -3.81 -10.33
C PHE A 85 11.32 -4.57 -9.88
N VAL A 86 10.70 -4.17 -8.77
CA VAL A 86 9.56 -4.88 -8.17
C VAL A 86 8.33 -4.81 -9.05
N LEU A 87 8.03 -3.64 -9.62
CA LEU A 87 6.89 -3.45 -10.52
C LEU A 87 7.04 -4.27 -11.80
N SER A 88 8.21 -4.23 -12.41
CA SER A 88 8.51 -5.01 -13.63
C SER A 88 8.43 -6.51 -13.36
N PHE A 89 8.88 -6.97 -12.20
CA PHE A 89 8.77 -8.36 -11.78
C PHE A 89 7.29 -8.79 -11.67
N PHE A 90 6.43 -7.99 -11.02
CA PHE A 90 5.00 -8.33 -10.90
C PHE A 90 4.28 -8.31 -12.23
N ILE A 91 4.59 -7.36 -13.12
CA ILE A 91 4.02 -7.33 -14.48
C ILE A 91 4.46 -8.57 -15.24
N ALA A 92 5.74 -8.93 -15.21
CA ALA A 92 6.26 -10.11 -15.88
C ALA A 92 5.68 -11.41 -15.29
N ALA A 93 5.46 -11.47 -13.97
CA ALA A 93 4.91 -12.63 -13.29
C ALA A 93 3.52 -13.04 -13.79
N SER A 94 2.72 -12.09 -14.28
CA SER A 94 1.40 -12.38 -14.85
C SER A 94 1.43 -12.90 -16.29
N HIS A 95 2.56 -12.76 -16.99
CA HIS A 95 2.70 -13.14 -18.41
C HIS A 95 3.70 -14.27 -18.62
N MET A 96 4.59 -14.52 -17.66
CA MET A 96 5.68 -15.48 -17.78
C MET A 96 5.58 -16.57 -16.72
N ARG A 97 5.68 -17.84 -17.15
CA ARG A 97 5.59 -18.99 -16.24
C ARG A 97 6.86 -19.18 -15.41
N TYR A 98 8.04 -18.96 -16.01
CA TYR A 98 9.33 -19.28 -15.41
C TYR A 98 9.94 -18.09 -14.69
N LEU A 99 10.56 -18.36 -13.53
CA LEU A 99 11.17 -17.36 -12.66
C LEU A 99 12.31 -16.60 -13.35
N GLU A 100 13.13 -17.29 -14.10
CA GLU A 100 14.28 -16.71 -14.82
C GLU A 100 13.84 -15.57 -15.74
N GLY A 101 12.78 -15.79 -16.52
CA GLY A 101 12.24 -14.77 -17.40
C GLY A 101 11.68 -13.55 -16.66
N ARG A 102 11.04 -13.77 -15.51
CA ARG A 102 10.50 -12.68 -14.67
C ARG A 102 11.62 -11.80 -14.11
N ILE A 103 12.70 -12.44 -13.62
CA ILE A 103 13.87 -11.73 -13.11
C ILE A 103 14.57 -10.98 -14.24
N CYS A 104 14.75 -11.61 -15.41
CA CYS A 104 15.36 -10.95 -16.57
C CYS A 104 14.56 -9.73 -17.05
N ALA A 105 13.23 -9.79 -17.02
CA ALA A 105 12.37 -8.63 -17.34
C ALA A 105 12.56 -7.49 -16.34
N ALA A 106 12.64 -7.80 -15.04
CA ALA A 106 12.87 -6.80 -13.98
C ALA A 106 14.26 -6.16 -14.12
N VAL A 107 15.31 -6.96 -14.31
CA VAL A 107 16.68 -6.48 -14.54
C VAL A 107 16.77 -5.64 -15.81
N SER A 108 16.10 -6.07 -16.90
CA SER A 108 16.05 -5.31 -18.15
C SER A 108 15.46 -3.92 -17.96
N SER A 109 14.31 -3.81 -17.29
CA SER A 109 13.67 -2.52 -17.03
C SER A 109 14.53 -1.64 -16.12
N THR A 110 15.22 -2.24 -15.13
CA THR A 110 16.17 -1.53 -14.27
C THR A 110 17.36 -1.01 -15.05
N ALA A 111 17.91 -1.81 -15.99
CA ALA A 111 18.96 -1.37 -16.88
C ALA A 111 18.50 -0.22 -17.80
N CYS A 112 17.26 -0.28 -18.30
CA CYS A 112 16.67 0.83 -19.04
C CYS A 112 16.53 2.10 -18.18
N TYR A 113 16.18 1.97 -16.89
CA TYR A 113 16.13 3.11 -15.99
C TYR A 113 17.50 3.80 -15.88
N PHE A 114 18.57 3.02 -15.69
CA PHE A 114 19.92 3.57 -15.68
C PHE A 114 20.33 4.16 -17.03
N ALA A 115 19.93 3.56 -18.16
CA ALA A 115 20.19 4.13 -19.47
C ALA A 115 19.53 5.52 -19.65
N PHE A 116 18.37 5.76 -19.03
CA PHE A 116 17.68 7.05 -19.01
C PHE A 116 18.28 8.09 -18.05
N LEU A 117 19.25 7.73 -17.23
CA LEU A 117 19.97 8.73 -16.41
C LEU A 117 21.07 9.44 -17.20
N GLY A 118 21.45 8.88 -18.33
CA GLY A 118 22.51 9.40 -19.18
C GLY A 118 23.93 9.14 -18.66
N PRO A 119 24.94 9.36 -19.54
CA PRO A 119 26.35 9.08 -19.21
C PRO A 119 26.89 10.02 -18.11
N GLU A 120 26.43 11.27 -18.03
CA GLU A 120 26.91 12.27 -17.07
C GLU A 120 26.60 11.87 -15.61
N VAL A 121 25.41 11.33 -15.37
CA VAL A 121 25.04 10.81 -14.05
C VAL A 121 25.80 9.52 -13.73
N LEU A 122 25.95 8.63 -14.71
CA LEU A 122 26.65 7.36 -14.53
C LEU A 122 28.16 7.52 -14.38
N SER A 123 28.77 8.56 -14.96
CA SER A 123 30.19 8.89 -14.78
C SER A 123 30.52 9.53 -13.44
N GLY A 124 29.50 9.97 -12.70
CA GLY A 124 29.65 10.59 -11.37
C GLY A 124 29.80 12.12 -11.41
N GLU A 125 29.57 12.76 -12.55
CA GLU A 125 29.54 14.23 -12.66
C GLU A 125 28.36 14.82 -11.87
N HIS A 126 27.25 14.05 -11.77
CA HIS A 126 26.09 14.36 -10.93
C HIS A 126 25.84 13.27 -9.90
N SER A 127 25.24 13.65 -8.76
CA SER A 127 24.93 12.69 -7.71
C SER A 127 23.88 11.67 -8.19
N LEU A 128 24.28 10.39 -8.26
CA LEU A 128 23.39 9.29 -8.61
C LEU A 128 22.15 9.23 -7.70
N LEU A 129 22.32 9.53 -6.41
CA LEU A 129 21.26 9.48 -5.41
C LEU A 129 20.14 10.48 -5.68
N SER A 130 20.45 11.66 -6.26
CA SER A 130 19.42 12.63 -6.63
C SER A 130 18.46 12.09 -7.69
N TYR A 131 18.91 11.17 -8.55
CA TYR A 131 18.10 10.61 -9.63
C TYR A 131 17.49 9.24 -9.29
N THR A 132 17.97 8.53 -8.29
CA THR A 132 17.43 7.21 -7.88
C THR A 132 16.49 7.27 -6.70
N SER A 133 16.35 8.42 -6.07
CA SER A 133 15.59 8.65 -4.85
C SER A 133 14.06 8.62 -5.06
N MET A 134 13.35 8.77 -3.97
CA MET A 134 11.87 8.82 -3.94
C MET A 134 11.28 9.95 -4.82
N ALA A 135 12.02 11.04 -5.06
CA ALA A 135 11.59 12.12 -5.97
C ALA A 135 11.39 11.65 -7.41
N ASN A 136 12.11 10.61 -7.83
CA ASN A 136 12.09 10.08 -9.19
C ASN A 136 11.20 8.83 -9.37
N VAL A 137 10.33 8.54 -8.40
CA VAL A 137 9.40 7.40 -8.44
C VAL A 137 8.42 7.50 -9.62
N PHE A 138 8.03 8.70 -10.03
CA PHE A 138 7.11 8.86 -11.16
C PHE A 138 7.77 8.51 -12.52
N PRO A 139 8.94 9.05 -12.90
CA PRO A 139 9.69 8.56 -14.05
C PRO A 139 9.96 7.05 -14.00
N ALA A 140 10.36 6.53 -12.85
CA ALA A 140 10.61 5.10 -12.64
C ALA A 140 9.39 4.23 -12.94
N LEU A 141 8.19 4.66 -12.50
CA LEU A 141 6.94 4.00 -12.79
C LEU A 141 6.64 3.95 -14.30
N LEU A 142 6.84 5.06 -15.01
CA LEU A 142 6.65 5.12 -16.46
C LEU A 142 7.59 4.17 -17.20
N ILE A 143 8.88 4.18 -16.84
CA ILE A 143 9.89 3.31 -17.44
C ILE A 143 9.55 1.84 -17.17
N ALA A 144 9.20 1.47 -15.93
CA ALA A 144 8.80 0.11 -15.60
C ALA A 144 7.61 -0.37 -16.44
N LEU A 145 6.59 0.46 -16.60
CA LEU A 145 5.39 0.11 -17.38
C LEU A 145 5.68 -0.05 -18.87
N LEU A 146 6.47 0.87 -19.45
CA LEU A 146 6.76 0.88 -20.88
C LEU A 146 7.73 -0.23 -21.25
N PHE A 147 8.87 -0.31 -20.56
CA PHE A 147 9.94 -1.23 -20.94
C PHE A 147 9.67 -2.68 -20.55
N THR A 148 8.91 -2.93 -19.48
CA THR A 148 8.44 -4.31 -19.23
C THR A 148 7.51 -4.80 -20.34
N ARG A 149 6.62 -3.93 -20.86
CA ARG A 149 5.75 -4.32 -21.99
C ARG A 149 6.54 -4.53 -23.27
N LEU A 150 7.52 -3.68 -23.57
CA LEU A 150 8.42 -3.85 -24.71
C LEU A 150 9.20 -5.17 -24.59
N PHE A 151 9.72 -5.47 -23.40
CA PHE A 151 10.40 -6.75 -23.12
C PHE A 151 9.48 -7.94 -23.37
N LEU A 152 8.25 -7.93 -22.84
CA LEU A 152 7.29 -9.02 -23.03
C LEU A 152 6.91 -9.21 -24.50
N PHE A 153 6.77 -8.12 -25.25
CA PHE A 153 6.48 -8.14 -26.67
C PHE A 153 7.64 -8.80 -27.46
N THR A 154 8.86 -8.34 -27.25
CA THR A 154 10.05 -8.89 -27.91
C THR A 154 10.38 -10.32 -27.49
N TYR A 155 10.15 -10.65 -26.20
CA TYR A 155 10.29 -12.01 -25.69
C TYR A 155 9.30 -12.98 -26.35
N GLY A 156 8.08 -12.52 -26.67
CA GLY A 156 7.11 -13.30 -27.42
C GLY A 156 7.63 -13.79 -28.78
N PHE A 157 8.42 -12.97 -29.48
CA PHE A 157 9.08 -13.38 -30.74
C PHE A 157 10.24 -14.38 -30.50
N ALA A 158 11.06 -14.14 -29.48
CA ALA A 158 12.16 -15.02 -29.13
C ALA A 158 11.65 -16.43 -28.75
N ARG A 159 10.59 -16.51 -27.98
CA ARG A 159 9.97 -17.77 -27.54
C ARG A 159 9.44 -18.64 -28.70
N ARG A 160 8.91 -18.04 -29.76
CA ARG A 160 8.36 -18.78 -30.90
C ARG A 160 9.43 -19.58 -31.67
N ARG A 161 10.73 -19.25 -31.50
CA ARG A 161 11.85 -19.89 -32.20
C ARG A 161 12.46 -21.07 -31.44
N VAL A 162 12.03 -21.30 -30.20
CA VAL A 162 12.60 -22.33 -29.32
C VAL A 162 11.54 -23.36 -28.97
N GLY A 163 11.90 -24.64 -28.96
CA GLY A 163 10.99 -25.76 -28.74
C GLY A 163 10.29 -25.75 -27.36
N ASN A 164 9.37 -26.69 -27.17
CA ASN A 164 8.37 -26.67 -26.09
C ASN A 164 8.95 -26.85 -24.65
N HIS A 165 10.16 -27.38 -24.48
CA HIS A 165 10.76 -27.67 -23.15
C HIS A 165 12.22 -27.20 -23.06
N PRO A 166 12.51 -25.87 -23.08
CA PRO A 166 13.86 -25.37 -22.98
C PRO A 166 14.44 -25.59 -21.58
N SER A 167 15.76 -25.89 -21.50
CA SER A 167 16.50 -25.92 -20.24
C SER A 167 16.51 -24.53 -19.55
N ALA A 168 16.85 -24.46 -18.26
CA ALA A 168 16.96 -23.19 -17.54
C ALA A 168 17.92 -22.21 -18.21
N PHE A 169 19.08 -22.73 -18.67
CA PHE A 169 20.07 -21.96 -19.43
C PHE A 169 19.46 -21.38 -20.72
N MET A 170 18.80 -22.21 -21.53
CA MET A 170 18.18 -21.74 -22.77
C MET A 170 17.08 -20.69 -22.52
N ARG A 171 16.30 -20.83 -21.43
CA ARG A 171 15.31 -19.83 -21.03
C ARG A 171 15.94 -18.46 -20.71
N SER A 172 17.11 -18.45 -20.06
CA SER A 172 17.87 -17.21 -19.84
C SER A 172 18.43 -16.65 -21.15
N MET A 173 19.00 -17.49 -22.01
CA MET A 173 19.57 -17.02 -23.28
C MET A 173 18.53 -16.42 -24.23
N MET A 174 17.28 -16.87 -24.17
CA MET A 174 16.17 -16.29 -24.94
C MET A 174 15.87 -14.83 -24.54
N THR A 175 16.30 -14.37 -23.39
CA THR A 175 16.07 -12.99 -22.92
C THR A 175 17.14 -12.00 -23.41
N VAL A 176 18.26 -12.48 -23.97
CA VAL A 176 19.36 -11.61 -24.43
C VAL A 176 18.89 -10.63 -25.50
N GLY A 177 18.20 -11.10 -26.54
CA GLY A 177 17.65 -10.23 -27.59
C GLY A 177 16.64 -9.20 -27.05
N PRO A 178 15.61 -9.61 -26.31
CA PRO A 178 14.71 -8.69 -25.63
C PRO A 178 15.40 -7.63 -24.76
N ILE A 179 16.39 -8.02 -23.94
CA ILE A 179 17.16 -7.08 -23.12
C ILE A 179 17.90 -6.08 -24.00
N ALA A 180 18.63 -6.57 -25.01
CA ALA A 180 19.38 -5.71 -25.91
C ALA A 180 18.49 -4.68 -26.62
N VAL A 181 17.32 -5.10 -27.12
CA VAL A 181 16.36 -4.19 -27.76
C VAL A 181 15.84 -3.15 -26.77
N CYS A 182 15.50 -3.54 -25.54
CA CYS A 182 15.00 -2.61 -24.53
C CYS A 182 16.04 -1.57 -24.14
N VAL A 183 17.26 -2.00 -23.82
CA VAL A 183 18.35 -1.10 -23.39
C VAL A 183 18.77 -0.17 -24.54
N LEU A 184 18.88 -0.69 -25.77
CA LEU A 184 19.17 0.13 -26.94
C LEU A 184 18.07 1.18 -27.20
N ALA A 185 16.80 0.77 -27.09
CA ALA A 185 15.69 1.70 -27.26
C ALA A 185 15.68 2.78 -26.16
N ALA A 186 16.03 2.44 -24.92
CA ALA A 186 16.15 3.39 -23.82
C ALA A 186 17.29 4.39 -24.08
N ALA A 187 18.47 3.90 -24.47
CA ALA A 187 19.62 4.76 -24.76
C ALA A 187 19.37 5.71 -25.95
N ILE A 188 18.73 5.22 -27.03
CA ILE A 188 18.35 6.07 -28.16
C ILE A 188 17.30 7.14 -27.72
N ALA A 189 16.33 6.75 -26.91
CA ALA A 189 15.32 7.68 -26.42
C ALA A 189 15.94 8.77 -25.54
N GLU A 190 16.91 8.44 -24.71
CA GLU A 190 17.66 9.39 -23.89
C GLU A 190 18.43 10.40 -24.75
N GLU A 191 19.18 9.93 -25.73
CA GLU A 191 19.89 10.81 -26.67
C GLU A 191 18.95 11.75 -27.43
N LEU A 192 17.74 11.29 -27.79
CA LEU A 192 16.72 12.13 -28.41
C LEU A 192 16.16 13.20 -27.45
N ILE A 193 16.07 12.88 -26.17
CA ILE A 193 15.64 13.83 -25.13
C ILE A 193 16.71 14.91 -24.92
N ASN A 194 17.98 14.56 -24.94
CA ASN A 194 19.11 15.46 -24.76
C ASN A 194 19.24 16.51 -25.90
N ILE A 195 18.57 16.30 -27.04
CA ILE A 195 18.47 17.32 -28.10
C ILE A 195 17.63 18.53 -27.64
N ILE A 196 16.74 18.34 -26.64
CA ILE A 196 15.88 19.41 -26.14
C ILE A 196 16.70 20.35 -25.26
N PRO A 197 16.77 21.66 -25.57
CA PRO A 197 17.54 22.61 -24.78
C PRO A 197 17.15 22.60 -23.29
N ASP A 198 18.15 22.70 -22.42
CA ASP A 198 18.01 22.75 -20.95
C ASP A 198 17.38 21.49 -20.31
N ILE A 199 17.38 20.34 -20.98
CA ILE A 199 16.96 19.05 -20.43
C ILE A 199 18.15 18.12 -20.45
N CYS A 200 18.59 17.66 -19.27
CA CYS A 200 19.75 16.81 -19.13
C CYS A 200 19.39 15.30 -19.19
N ASN A 201 18.15 14.94 -18.90
CA ASN A 201 17.70 13.53 -18.91
C ASN A 201 16.16 13.42 -18.85
N PHE A 202 15.67 12.17 -18.95
CA PHE A 202 14.23 11.89 -18.91
C PHE A 202 13.55 12.37 -17.60
N ASN A 203 14.25 12.28 -16.47
CA ASN A 203 13.70 12.72 -15.19
C ASN A 203 13.45 14.24 -15.20
N ASP A 204 14.41 15.01 -15.72
CA ASP A 204 14.29 16.49 -15.86
C ASP A 204 13.15 16.85 -16.81
N LEU A 205 12.98 16.12 -17.92
CA LEU A 205 11.85 16.31 -18.83
C LEU A 205 10.51 16.18 -18.11
N ILE A 206 10.34 15.11 -17.33
CA ILE A 206 9.11 14.85 -16.58
C ILE A 206 8.89 15.92 -15.52
N LEU A 207 9.92 16.26 -14.73
CA LEU A 207 9.82 17.30 -13.71
C LEU A 207 9.44 18.65 -14.33
N ARG A 208 10.06 19.03 -15.45
CA ARG A 208 9.75 20.27 -16.17
C ARG A 208 8.33 20.30 -16.74
N LEU A 209 7.83 19.16 -17.24
CA LEU A 209 6.43 19.08 -17.67
C LEU A 209 5.45 19.27 -16.50
N LEU A 210 5.79 18.73 -15.33
CA LEU A 210 4.98 18.87 -14.11
C LEU A 210 5.08 20.28 -13.51
N SER A 211 6.22 21.00 -13.67
CA SER A 211 6.45 22.32 -13.07
C SER A 211 5.78 23.49 -13.82
N ARG A 212 5.63 23.37 -15.15
CA ARG A 212 5.10 24.44 -16.00
C ARG A 212 3.82 25.14 -15.52
N PRO A 213 2.79 24.44 -14.98
CA PRO A 213 1.60 25.09 -14.44
C PRO A 213 1.90 26.00 -13.25
N PHE A 214 2.90 25.65 -12.44
CA PHE A 214 3.26 26.35 -11.20
C PHE A 214 4.09 27.59 -11.47
N GLU A 215 4.97 27.57 -12.48
CA GLU A 215 5.77 28.72 -12.91
C GLU A 215 4.87 29.91 -13.32
N LYS A 216 3.70 29.62 -13.91
CA LYS A 216 2.74 30.66 -14.34
C LYS A 216 1.88 31.20 -13.20
N LEU A 217 1.53 30.36 -12.23
CA LEU A 217 0.63 30.72 -11.12
C LEU A 217 1.38 31.33 -9.93
N GLY A 218 2.66 30.99 -9.77
CA GLY A 218 3.48 31.46 -8.64
C GLY A 218 2.88 31.13 -7.27
N ALA A 219 3.36 31.81 -6.23
CA ALA A 219 2.89 31.64 -4.83
C ALA A 219 1.57 32.37 -4.55
N THR A 220 0.63 32.31 -5.47
CA THR A 220 -0.74 32.81 -5.30
C THR A 220 -1.61 31.77 -4.56
N TYR A 221 -2.81 32.17 -4.16
CA TYR A 221 -3.81 31.24 -3.61
C TYR A 221 -4.08 30.06 -4.57
N LEU A 222 -4.27 30.35 -5.86
CA LEU A 222 -4.54 29.30 -6.86
C LEU A 222 -3.31 28.40 -7.10
N GLY A 223 -2.11 28.97 -7.10
CA GLY A 223 -0.87 28.19 -7.22
C GLY A 223 -0.70 27.21 -6.08
N GLY A 224 -0.83 27.66 -4.83
CA GLY A 224 -0.73 26.78 -3.65
C GLY A 224 -1.85 25.73 -3.61
N LEU A 225 -3.09 26.09 -3.99
CA LEU A 225 -4.19 25.13 -4.09
C LEU A 225 -3.88 24.05 -5.15
N LEU A 226 -3.32 24.43 -6.29
CA LEU A 226 -2.94 23.50 -7.35
C LEU A 226 -1.86 22.53 -6.87
N VAL A 227 -0.83 23.03 -6.15
CA VAL A 227 0.21 22.16 -5.54
C VAL A 227 -0.44 21.12 -4.64
N VAL A 228 -1.27 21.52 -3.69
CA VAL A 228 -1.93 20.63 -2.74
C VAL A 228 -2.79 19.57 -3.44
N VAL A 229 -3.53 19.97 -4.47
CA VAL A 229 -4.35 19.03 -5.26
C VAL A 229 -3.47 18.05 -6.03
N MET A 230 -2.41 18.52 -6.69
CA MET A 230 -1.52 17.66 -7.46
C MET A 230 -0.75 16.69 -6.57
N GLU A 231 -0.24 17.13 -5.41
CA GLU A 231 0.38 16.25 -4.42
C GLU A 231 -0.58 15.16 -3.94
N SER A 232 -1.82 15.53 -3.67
CA SER A 232 -2.86 14.58 -3.26
C SER A 232 -3.19 13.57 -4.36
N VAL A 233 -3.26 14.01 -5.61
CA VAL A 233 -3.50 13.14 -6.77
C VAL A 233 -2.33 12.18 -6.96
N LEU A 234 -1.08 12.66 -6.93
CA LEU A 234 0.10 11.80 -7.06
C LEU A 234 0.16 10.76 -5.94
N CYS A 235 -0.13 11.16 -4.71
CA CYS A 235 -0.15 10.26 -3.57
C CYS A 235 -1.23 9.16 -3.70
N MET A 236 -2.36 9.43 -4.34
CA MET A 236 -3.35 8.41 -4.68
C MET A 236 -2.80 7.33 -5.64
N PHE A 237 -1.79 7.66 -6.43
CA PHE A 237 -1.06 6.69 -7.25
C PHE A 237 0.12 6.04 -6.50
N GLY A 238 0.27 6.30 -5.21
CA GLY A 238 1.37 5.81 -4.38
C GLY A 238 2.67 6.60 -4.52
N ILE A 239 2.62 7.75 -5.20
CA ILE A 239 3.77 8.63 -5.43
C ILE A 239 3.74 9.72 -4.36
N HIS A 240 4.79 9.85 -3.57
CA HIS A 240 4.86 10.89 -2.55
C HIS A 240 5.01 12.27 -3.23
N GLY A 241 3.88 12.98 -3.34
CA GLY A 241 3.82 14.25 -4.07
C GLY A 241 4.78 15.31 -3.54
N GLY A 242 4.93 15.41 -2.21
CA GLY A 242 5.87 16.32 -1.58
C GLY A 242 7.29 16.16 -2.10
N ASN A 243 7.79 14.93 -2.20
CA ASN A 243 9.14 14.66 -2.70
C ASN A 243 9.31 15.02 -4.19
N VAL A 244 8.24 14.88 -4.99
CA VAL A 244 8.27 15.27 -6.42
C VAL A 244 8.36 16.78 -6.58
N PHE A 245 7.62 17.53 -5.75
CA PHE A 245 7.57 19.00 -5.84
C PHE A 245 8.60 19.70 -4.94
N ASP A 246 9.29 18.98 -4.05
CA ASP A 246 10.21 19.58 -3.07
C ASP A 246 11.27 20.42 -3.76
N ASN A 247 11.92 19.91 -4.80
CA ASN A 247 12.90 20.65 -5.59
C ASN A 247 12.30 21.89 -6.30
N LEU A 248 11.01 21.82 -6.68
CA LEU A 248 10.32 22.96 -7.32
C LEU A 248 9.87 24.01 -6.31
N LEU A 249 9.58 23.60 -5.09
CA LEU A 249 9.06 24.46 -4.03
C LEU A 249 10.16 25.09 -3.19
N THR A 250 11.32 24.41 -3.02
CA THR A 250 12.40 24.81 -2.12
C THR A 250 13.63 25.40 -2.80
N SER A 251 13.76 25.30 -4.15
CA SER A 251 14.88 25.95 -4.85
C SER A 251 14.89 27.46 -4.55
N GLU A 252 16.07 28.07 -4.45
CA GLU A 252 16.23 29.52 -4.19
C GLU A 252 15.46 30.40 -5.18
N THR A 253 15.20 29.88 -6.37
CA THR A 253 14.37 30.50 -7.44
C THR A 253 12.95 29.96 -7.47
N GLY A 254 12.59 29.03 -6.59
CA GLY A 254 11.27 28.38 -6.54
C GLY A 254 10.17 29.37 -6.18
N ALA A 255 9.04 29.30 -6.89
CA ALA A 255 7.91 30.22 -6.70
C ALA A 255 7.31 30.15 -5.28
N PHE A 256 7.56 29.08 -4.52
CA PHE A 256 7.03 28.83 -3.17
C PHE A 256 8.12 28.85 -2.09
N ALA A 257 9.33 29.31 -2.42
CA ALA A 257 10.38 29.55 -1.44
C ALA A 257 9.87 30.53 -0.35
N PHE A 258 10.39 30.36 0.86
CA PHE A 258 10.01 31.24 1.96
C PHE A 258 10.40 32.68 1.64
N SER A 259 9.41 33.57 1.63
CA SER A 259 9.60 35.02 1.47
C SER A 259 8.68 35.76 2.42
N HIS A 260 9.19 36.82 3.04
CA HIS A 260 8.40 37.68 3.91
C HIS A 260 7.24 38.30 3.12
N GLY A 261 6.02 38.19 3.65
CA GLY A 261 4.81 38.70 3.03
C GLY A 261 4.09 37.73 2.10
N GLN A 262 4.68 36.59 1.76
CA GLN A 262 3.99 35.52 1.04
C GLN A 262 3.31 34.56 2.02
N ILE A 263 2.04 34.21 1.76
CA ILE A 263 1.28 33.22 2.55
C ILE A 263 1.54 31.82 2.03
N ALA A 264 1.41 31.60 0.71
CA ALA A 264 1.56 30.30 0.09
C ALA A 264 3.04 29.92 -0.06
N THR A 265 3.67 29.50 1.01
CA THR A 265 5.05 28.97 1.04
C THR A 265 5.04 27.47 1.28
N LYS A 266 6.15 26.78 0.97
CA LYS A 266 6.29 25.33 1.29
C LYS A 266 6.00 25.06 2.76
N GLN A 267 6.56 25.87 3.66
CA GLN A 267 6.33 25.75 5.10
C GLN A 267 4.84 25.90 5.47
N PHE A 268 4.11 26.78 4.77
CA PHE A 268 2.67 26.96 4.97
C PHE A 268 1.88 25.72 4.56
N LEU A 269 2.25 25.10 3.42
CA LEU A 269 1.62 23.86 2.94
C LEU A 269 1.84 22.72 3.95
N ASP A 270 3.06 22.52 4.41
CA ASP A 270 3.40 21.49 5.39
C ASP A 270 2.72 21.72 6.74
N THR A 271 2.61 22.97 7.19
CA THR A 271 2.04 23.31 8.49
C THR A 271 0.53 23.14 8.53
N TYR A 272 -0.19 23.38 7.43
CA TYR A 272 -1.66 23.43 7.47
C TYR A 272 -2.36 22.48 6.50
N ALA A 273 -1.86 22.32 5.28
CA ALA A 273 -2.52 21.51 4.27
C ALA A 273 -2.19 20.02 4.38
N LEU A 274 -0.93 19.70 4.71
CA LEU A 274 -0.38 18.36 4.68
C LEU A 274 -0.14 17.77 6.09
N LEU A 275 -1.06 18.03 7.03
CA LEU A 275 -0.98 17.51 8.39
C LEU A 275 -0.91 15.97 8.41
N GLY A 276 0.20 15.43 8.88
CA GLY A 276 0.47 13.99 8.81
C GLY A 276 0.83 13.51 7.40
N GLY A 277 1.27 14.42 6.51
CA GLY A 277 1.61 14.13 5.12
C GLY A 277 0.45 14.23 4.13
N CYS A 278 0.64 13.69 2.93
CA CYS A 278 -0.32 13.79 1.83
C CYS A 278 -1.74 13.37 2.24
N GLY A 279 -2.73 14.10 1.71
CA GLY A 279 -4.15 13.84 2.00
C GLY A 279 -4.57 14.27 3.40
N THR A 280 -3.74 15.05 4.12
CA THR A 280 -3.97 15.40 5.53
C THR A 280 -4.20 14.13 6.36
N ALA A 281 -3.26 13.20 6.25
CA ALA A 281 -3.41 11.80 6.65
C ALA A 281 -3.71 11.61 8.14
N VAL A 282 -3.35 12.56 9.00
CA VAL A 282 -3.74 12.54 10.43
C VAL A 282 -5.26 12.55 10.60
N CYS A 283 -5.98 13.28 9.74
CA CYS A 283 -7.44 13.32 9.78
C CYS A 283 -8.06 11.98 9.39
N LEU A 284 -7.49 11.32 8.36
CA LEU A 284 -7.89 9.97 7.95
C LEU A 284 -7.61 8.95 9.07
N LEU A 285 -6.44 9.01 9.70
CA LEU A 285 -6.08 8.12 10.81
C LEU A 285 -7.11 8.22 11.95
N ILE A 286 -7.43 9.45 12.39
CA ILE A 286 -8.40 9.69 13.47
C ILE A 286 -9.79 9.22 13.04
N ALA A 287 -10.24 9.57 11.83
CA ALA A 287 -11.53 9.11 11.29
C ALA A 287 -11.60 7.57 11.23
N ALA A 288 -10.55 6.92 10.79
CA ALA A 288 -10.49 5.46 10.73
C ALA A 288 -10.48 4.82 12.13
N PHE A 289 -9.76 5.41 13.10
CA PHE A 289 -9.82 4.97 14.49
C PHE A 289 -11.23 5.00 15.08
N LEU A 290 -11.95 6.09 14.83
CA LEU A 290 -13.26 6.33 15.41
C LEU A 290 -14.37 5.56 14.69
N PHE A 291 -14.29 5.42 13.37
CA PHE A 291 -15.42 5.00 12.55
C PHE A 291 -15.21 3.71 11.76
N ALA A 292 -13.97 3.16 11.64
CA ALA A 292 -13.77 1.90 10.95
C ALA A 292 -14.37 0.74 11.76
N GLY A 293 -15.21 -0.07 11.11
CA GLY A 293 -15.83 -1.27 11.69
C GLY A 293 -14.91 -2.49 11.62
N ASN A 294 -13.99 -2.54 10.63
CA ASN A 294 -13.14 -3.69 10.39
C ASN A 294 -11.96 -3.76 11.39
N PRO A 295 -11.82 -4.86 12.18
CA PRO A 295 -10.74 -5.02 13.16
C PRO A 295 -9.34 -4.97 12.55
N ASN A 296 -9.14 -5.49 11.32
CA ASN A 296 -7.85 -5.49 10.64
C ASN A 296 -7.41 -4.08 10.25
N LYS A 297 -8.36 -3.24 9.80
CA LYS A 297 -8.10 -1.83 9.53
C LYS A 297 -7.71 -1.07 10.79
N ARG A 298 -8.35 -1.35 11.93
CA ARG A 298 -7.97 -0.77 13.23
C ARG A 298 -6.57 -1.19 13.67
N LYS A 299 -6.13 -2.43 13.36
CA LYS A 299 -4.74 -2.85 13.61
C LYS A 299 -3.75 -2.00 12.80
N VAL A 300 -4.01 -1.80 11.52
CA VAL A 300 -3.18 -0.91 10.67
C VAL A 300 -3.13 0.51 11.25
N CYS A 301 -4.28 1.06 11.66
CA CYS A 301 -4.32 2.39 12.30
C CYS A 301 -3.47 2.45 13.58
N ARG A 302 -3.51 1.40 14.43
CA ARG A 302 -2.66 1.34 15.64
C ARG A 302 -1.17 1.31 15.29
N MET A 303 -0.79 0.55 14.27
CA MET A 303 0.61 0.51 13.80
C MET A 303 1.03 1.85 13.20
N ALA A 304 0.13 2.52 12.47
CA ALA A 304 0.40 3.81 11.86
C ALA A 304 0.41 4.99 12.87
N ALA A 305 -0.23 4.84 14.03
CA ALA A 305 -0.42 5.95 14.96
C ALA A 305 0.90 6.54 15.48
N TRP A 306 1.87 5.68 15.83
CA TRP A 306 3.15 6.12 16.35
C TRP A 306 4.01 6.86 15.30
N PRO A 307 4.27 6.32 14.09
CA PRO A 307 4.98 7.06 13.06
C PRO A 307 4.26 8.35 12.64
N MET A 308 2.93 8.34 12.63
CA MET A 308 2.11 9.50 12.28
C MET A 308 2.31 10.69 13.22
N LEU A 309 2.73 10.50 14.48
CA LEU A 309 3.12 11.59 15.36
C LEU A 309 4.27 12.42 14.76
N PHE A 310 5.11 11.81 13.93
CA PHE A 310 6.23 12.44 13.22
C PHE A 310 5.93 12.65 11.73
N ASN A 311 4.65 12.71 11.37
CA ASN A 311 4.15 12.89 10.01
C ASN A 311 4.56 11.78 9.01
N ILE A 312 4.98 10.61 9.51
CA ILE A 312 5.28 9.42 8.70
C ILE A 312 3.96 8.69 8.43
N ASN A 313 3.50 8.71 7.19
CA ASN A 313 2.18 8.21 6.80
C ASN A 313 2.18 6.93 5.97
N GLU A 314 3.34 6.37 5.64
CA GLU A 314 3.51 5.23 4.73
C GLU A 314 2.72 4.00 5.19
N ILE A 315 2.72 3.70 6.50
CA ILE A 315 1.94 2.58 7.04
C ILE A 315 0.45 2.79 6.80
N LEU A 316 -0.05 4.02 6.97
CA LEU A 316 -1.46 4.33 6.73
C LEU A 316 -1.77 4.29 5.23
N ILE A 317 -0.99 4.94 4.40
CA ILE A 317 -1.24 5.08 2.96
C ILE A 317 -1.20 3.73 2.24
N PHE A 318 -0.23 2.87 2.56
CA PHE A 318 -0.06 1.58 1.90
C PHE A 318 -0.76 0.42 2.63
N GLY A 319 -0.80 0.44 3.95
CA GLY A 319 -1.44 -0.61 4.76
C GLY A 319 -2.96 -0.46 4.89
N TYR A 320 -3.48 0.75 4.92
CA TYR A 320 -4.90 1.06 4.80
C TYR A 320 -5.25 1.20 3.31
N PRO A 321 -6.42 0.73 2.83
CA PRO A 321 -6.70 0.69 1.39
C PRO A 321 -6.99 2.08 0.81
N VAL A 322 -6.00 2.98 0.83
CA VAL A 322 -6.10 4.36 0.31
C VAL A 322 -5.68 4.42 -1.14
N VAL A 323 -4.47 3.90 -1.44
CA VAL A 323 -3.87 3.98 -2.79
C VAL A 323 -4.79 3.34 -3.83
N LEU A 324 -5.08 4.09 -4.90
CA LEU A 324 -5.94 3.68 -6.00
C LEU A 324 -7.36 3.25 -5.58
N ASN A 325 -7.81 3.68 -4.41
CA ASN A 325 -9.17 3.43 -3.96
C ASN A 325 -10.07 4.62 -4.33
N PRO A 326 -11.01 4.47 -5.27
CA PRO A 326 -11.86 5.55 -5.73
C PRO A 326 -12.77 6.12 -4.63
N VAL A 327 -13.04 5.38 -3.55
CA VAL A 327 -13.81 5.87 -2.40
C VAL A 327 -13.05 6.98 -1.69
N TYR A 328 -11.72 6.83 -1.55
CA TYR A 328 -10.88 7.82 -0.90
C TYR A 328 -10.41 8.95 -1.82
N LEU A 329 -10.54 8.83 -3.15
CA LEU A 329 -10.09 9.85 -4.09
C LEU A 329 -10.70 11.24 -3.75
N VAL A 330 -11.99 11.29 -3.47
CA VAL A 330 -12.68 12.55 -3.17
C VAL A 330 -12.19 13.18 -1.87
N PRO A 331 -12.28 12.50 -0.69
CA PRO A 331 -11.85 13.12 0.55
C PRO A 331 -10.34 13.37 0.59
N PHE A 332 -9.53 12.56 -0.06
CA PHE A 332 -8.07 12.69 -0.08
C PHE A 332 -7.57 13.94 -0.84
N ILE A 333 -8.38 14.46 -1.75
CA ILE A 333 -8.13 15.73 -2.45
C ILE A 333 -8.86 16.87 -1.72
N LEU A 334 -10.11 16.65 -1.30
CA LEU A 334 -10.95 17.70 -0.74
C LEU A 334 -10.45 18.19 0.62
N VAL A 335 -9.99 17.27 1.50
CA VAL A 335 -9.56 17.65 2.85
C VAL A 335 -8.34 18.56 2.84
N PRO A 336 -7.22 18.23 2.17
CA PRO A 336 -6.08 19.15 2.11
C PRO A 336 -6.39 20.44 1.36
N ALA A 337 -7.22 20.42 0.31
CA ALA A 337 -7.65 21.62 -0.40
C ALA A 337 -8.49 22.56 0.52
N ALA A 338 -9.40 22.00 1.31
CA ALA A 338 -10.17 22.76 2.29
C ALA A 338 -9.29 23.27 3.45
N ALA A 339 -8.35 22.44 3.93
CA ALA A 339 -7.39 22.80 4.95
C ALA A 339 -6.53 24.00 4.53
N TYR A 340 -5.96 23.90 3.31
CA TYR A 340 -5.22 25.00 2.70
C TYR A 340 -6.06 26.27 2.60
N SER A 341 -7.29 26.17 2.08
CA SER A 341 -8.16 27.33 1.86
C SER A 341 -8.54 28.02 3.17
N ILE A 342 -8.92 27.25 4.20
CA ILE A 342 -9.24 27.77 5.52
C ILE A 342 -8.01 28.47 6.14
N ALA A 343 -6.86 27.84 6.07
CA ALA A 343 -5.63 28.40 6.61
C ALA A 343 -5.21 29.66 5.87
N TYR A 344 -5.29 29.67 4.54
CA TYR A 344 -4.97 30.82 3.71
C TYR A 344 -5.85 32.03 4.05
N LEU A 345 -7.17 31.80 4.12
CA LEU A 345 -8.12 32.86 4.48
C LEU A 345 -7.91 33.34 5.93
N ALA A 346 -7.69 32.44 6.87
CA ALA A 346 -7.42 32.81 8.27
C ALA A 346 -6.16 33.69 8.40
N THR A 347 -5.12 33.37 7.65
CA THR A 347 -3.89 34.17 7.61
C THR A 347 -4.07 35.48 6.86
N MET A 348 -4.76 35.47 5.72
CA MET A 348 -5.04 36.65 4.91
C MET A 348 -5.87 37.71 5.69
N PHE A 349 -6.85 37.28 6.50
CA PHE A 349 -7.64 38.15 7.35
C PHE A 349 -6.99 38.49 8.69
N GLY A 350 -5.74 38.05 8.94
CA GLY A 350 -5.03 38.35 10.17
C GLY A 350 -5.54 37.61 11.42
N ILE A 351 -6.42 36.60 11.26
CA ILE A 351 -6.92 35.77 12.37
C ILE A 351 -5.76 34.93 12.96
N VAL A 352 -4.89 34.43 12.10
CA VAL A 352 -3.68 33.70 12.48
C VAL A 352 -2.47 34.44 11.91
N PRO A 353 -1.40 34.63 12.69
CA PRO A 353 -0.19 35.27 12.19
C PRO A 353 0.41 34.50 11.01
N GLN A 354 1.09 35.23 10.11
CA GLN A 354 1.88 34.63 9.05
C GLN A 354 2.99 33.76 9.66
N ILE A 355 3.47 32.77 8.88
CA ILE A 355 4.60 31.95 9.28
C ILE A 355 5.85 32.82 9.31
N THR A 356 6.51 32.85 10.45
CA THR A 356 7.75 33.61 10.71
C THR A 356 8.97 32.71 10.78
N ASN A 357 8.78 31.42 11.04
CA ASN A 357 9.85 30.44 11.18
C ASN A 357 9.76 29.36 10.10
N ALA A 358 10.63 29.47 9.09
CA ALA A 358 10.76 28.50 8.00
C ALA A 358 11.58 27.24 8.39
N ALA A 359 12.26 27.24 9.53
CA ALA A 359 13.13 26.15 9.96
C ALA A 359 12.42 25.05 10.76
N VAL A 360 11.08 25.06 10.81
CA VAL A 360 10.32 24.01 11.50
C VAL A 360 10.48 22.70 10.71
N GLN A 361 10.99 21.68 11.39
CA GLN A 361 11.18 20.36 10.77
C GLN A 361 9.84 19.74 10.40
N TRP A 362 9.76 19.10 9.24
CA TRP A 362 8.55 18.42 8.77
C TRP A 362 8.12 17.27 9.72
N THR A 363 9.07 16.69 10.47
CA THR A 363 8.82 15.66 11.50
C THR A 363 8.19 16.22 12.77
N THR A 364 8.02 17.54 12.90
CA THR A 364 7.45 18.15 14.10
C THR A 364 5.99 17.74 14.25
N PRO A 365 5.59 17.21 15.43
CA PRO A 365 4.22 16.81 15.68
C PRO A 365 3.21 17.92 15.42
N VAL A 366 2.05 17.55 14.89
CA VAL A 366 0.92 18.46 14.69
C VAL A 366 0.58 19.15 16.02
N LEU A 367 0.11 20.36 15.99
CA LEU A 367 -0.10 21.33 17.05
C LEU A 367 1.21 22.02 17.52
N ILE A 368 2.29 21.30 17.69
CA ILE A 368 3.60 21.89 17.99
C ILE A 368 4.11 22.66 16.77
N SER A 369 3.97 22.07 15.58
CA SER A 369 4.38 22.70 14.32
C SER A 369 3.65 24.02 14.05
N GLY A 370 2.34 24.09 14.31
CA GLY A 370 1.56 25.33 14.17
C GLY A 370 2.04 26.44 15.09
N TYR A 371 2.35 26.12 16.34
CA TYR A 371 2.93 27.08 17.28
C TYR A 371 4.34 27.52 16.86
N GLN A 372 5.21 26.57 16.54
CA GLN A 372 6.59 26.88 16.17
C GLN A 372 6.70 27.69 14.89
N ALA A 373 5.82 27.44 13.91
CA ALA A 373 5.82 28.14 12.63
C ALA A 373 5.35 29.60 12.75
N THR A 374 4.35 29.85 13.60
CA THR A 374 3.73 31.18 13.73
C THR A 374 4.14 31.97 14.97
N GLY A 375 4.78 31.32 15.95
CA GLY A 375 5.03 31.90 17.28
C GLY A 375 3.75 32.16 18.10
N SER A 376 2.59 31.64 17.68
CA SER A 376 1.29 31.90 18.28
C SER A 376 0.50 30.62 18.50
N ILE A 377 -0.22 30.55 19.62
CA ILE A 377 -1.16 29.46 19.92
C ILE A 377 -2.30 29.35 18.88
N LEU A 378 -2.60 30.46 18.19
CA LEU A 378 -3.64 30.48 17.14
C LEU A 378 -3.27 29.57 15.96
N GLY A 379 -1.97 29.38 15.67
CA GLY A 379 -1.50 28.41 14.70
C GLY A 379 -1.90 26.98 15.07
N SER A 380 -1.73 26.58 16.32
CA SER A 380 -2.16 25.26 16.82
C SER A 380 -3.68 25.11 16.87
N ILE A 381 -4.40 26.17 17.25
CA ILE A 381 -5.88 26.16 17.25
C ILE A 381 -6.39 25.98 15.83
N LEU A 382 -5.81 26.63 14.86
CA LEU A 382 -6.18 26.45 13.45
C LEU A 382 -5.95 25.00 12.99
N GLN A 383 -4.84 24.36 13.39
CA GLN A 383 -4.62 22.94 13.11
C GLN A 383 -5.68 22.04 13.75
N LEU A 384 -6.15 22.33 14.97
CA LEU A 384 -7.27 21.61 15.59
C LEU A 384 -8.59 21.77 14.81
N VAL A 385 -8.89 22.97 14.34
CA VAL A 385 -10.07 23.23 13.49
C VAL A 385 -9.98 22.42 12.18
N ILE A 386 -8.81 22.41 11.55
CA ILE A 386 -8.55 21.64 10.32
C ILE A 386 -8.73 20.13 10.59
N ILE A 387 -8.20 19.63 11.71
CA ILE A 387 -8.35 18.21 12.08
C ILE A 387 -9.83 17.87 12.27
N ALA A 388 -10.58 18.69 13.02
CA ALA A 388 -12.01 18.44 13.25
C ALA A 388 -12.80 18.42 11.94
N MET A 389 -12.55 19.40 11.06
CA MET A 389 -13.15 19.46 9.72
C MET A 389 -12.76 18.24 8.87
N GLY A 390 -11.48 17.91 8.83
CA GLY A 390 -10.98 16.79 8.02
C GLY A 390 -11.53 15.44 8.49
N VAL A 391 -11.60 15.20 9.80
CA VAL A 391 -12.22 14.00 10.38
C VAL A 391 -13.71 13.93 10.01
N ALA A 392 -14.44 15.04 10.08
CA ALA A 392 -15.85 15.08 9.68
C ALA A 392 -16.04 14.75 8.19
N ILE A 393 -15.14 15.22 7.31
CA ILE A 393 -15.19 14.90 5.88
C ILE A 393 -14.81 13.44 5.63
N TYR A 394 -13.77 12.88 6.28
CA TYR A 394 -13.36 11.49 6.09
C TYR A 394 -14.36 10.47 6.65
N ALA A 395 -15.03 10.76 7.75
CA ALA A 395 -15.89 9.82 8.47
C ALA A 395 -16.95 9.10 7.59
N PRO A 396 -17.72 9.78 6.71
CA PRO A 396 -18.68 9.12 5.86
C PRO A 396 -18.01 8.18 4.83
N PHE A 397 -16.81 8.53 4.33
CA PHE A 397 -16.08 7.72 3.35
C PHE A 397 -15.46 6.47 4.00
N VAL A 398 -14.96 6.56 5.24
CA VAL A 398 -14.51 5.40 6.02
C VAL A 398 -15.63 4.39 6.19
N ARG A 399 -16.83 4.85 6.60
CA ARG A 399 -18.01 3.99 6.75
C ARG A 399 -18.49 3.42 5.42
N LEU A 400 -18.44 4.22 4.35
CA LEU A 400 -18.82 3.78 3.00
C LEU A 400 -17.89 2.68 2.51
N GLU A 401 -16.59 2.86 2.66
CA GLU A 401 -15.59 1.89 2.22
C GLU A 401 -15.71 0.57 3.02
N ASP A 402 -15.98 0.62 4.33
CA ASP A 402 -16.23 -0.58 5.13
C ASP A 402 -17.46 -1.37 4.64
N ARG A 403 -18.53 -0.67 4.25
CA ARG A 403 -19.71 -1.32 3.66
C ARG A 403 -19.41 -1.96 2.32
N ILE A 404 -18.69 -1.25 1.45
CA ILE A 404 -18.28 -1.77 0.14
C ILE A 404 -17.36 -2.99 0.29
N ALA A 405 -16.40 -2.93 1.21
CA ALA A 405 -15.51 -4.04 1.51
C ALA A 405 -16.28 -5.27 2.03
N ALA A 406 -17.23 -5.07 2.94
CA ALA A 406 -18.08 -6.13 3.47
C ALA A 406 -18.97 -6.77 2.39
N GLU A 407 -19.59 -5.96 1.52
CA GLU A 407 -20.41 -6.46 0.40
C GLU A 407 -19.56 -7.23 -0.63
N ASN A 408 -18.35 -6.74 -0.92
CA ASN A 408 -17.41 -7.43 -1.82
C ASN A 408 -16.93 -8.77 -1.25
N GLU A 409 -16.64 -8.81 0.04
CA GLU A 409 -16.27 -10.04 0.76
C GLU A 409 -17.42 -11.06 0.74
N ASP A 410 -18.68 -10.62 0.96
CA ASP A 410 -19.86 -11.48 0.86
C ASP A 410 -20.05 -12.04 -0.54
N ARG A 411 -19.78 -11.24 -1.55
CA ARG A 411 -19.84 -11.68 -2.94
C ARG A 411 -18.79 -12.75 -3.23
N LEU A 412 -17.52 -12.49 -2.86
CA LEU A 412 -16.42 -13.42 -3.08
C LEU A 412 -16.63 -14.74 -2.34
N LEU A 413 -17.14 -14.68 -1.09
CA LEU A 413 -17.47 -15.89 -0.33
C LEU A 413 -18.58 -16.70 -1.01
N ARG A 414 -19.62 -16.04 -1.54
CA ARG A 414 -20.66 -16.72 -2.33
C ARG A 414 -20.08 -17.33 -3.61
N GLU A 415 -19.36 -16.56 -4.41
CA GLU A 415 -18.75 -17.04 -5.64
C GLU A 415 -17.83 -18.26 -5.40
N LEU A 416 -17.03 -18.23 -4.33
CA LEU A 416 -16.18 -19.36 -3.94
C LEU A 416 -17.00 -20.57 -3.48
N THR A 417 -18.08 -20.34 -2.73
CA THR A 417 -18.97 -21.41 -2.25
C THR A 417 -19.73 -22.05 -3.41
N ASP A 418 -20.21 -21.25 -4.35
CA ASP A 418 -20.93 -21.74 -5.52
C ASP A 418 -19.98 -22.51 -6.44
N LEU A 419 -18.76 -22.02 -6.66
CA LEU A 419 -17.71 -22.75 -7.37
C LEU A 419 -17.44 -24.12 -6.71
N PHE A 420 -17.32 -24.17 -5.39
CA PHE A 420 -17.11 -25.42 -4.67
C PHE A 420 -18.30 -26.39 -4.85
N ARG A 421 -19.54 -25.89 -4.75
CA ARG A 421 -20.75 -26.71 -4.94
C ARG A 421 -20.85 -27.32 -6.34
N ASP A 422 -20.39 -26.60 -7.37
CA ASP A 422 -20.33 -27.13 -8.73
C ASP A 422 -19.38 -28.33 -8.82
N TYR A 423 -18.23 -28.29 -8.15
CA TYR A 423 -17.30 -29.43 -8.06
C TYR A 423 -17.91 -30.59 -7.23
N GLU A 424 -18.56 -30.27 -6.10
CA GLU A 424 -19.22 -31.25 -5.24
C GLU A 424 -20.32 -32.02 -6.01
N GLN A 425 -21.16 -31.32 -6.80
CA GLN A 425 -22.21 -31.94 -7.63
C GLN A 425 -21.65 -32.83 -8.73
N ARG A 426 -20.49 -32.48 -9.30
CA ARG A 426 -19.82 -33.30 -10.32
C ARG A 426 -18.99 -34.43 -9.73
N SER A 427 -18.89 -34.50 -8.41
CA SER A 427 -17.97 -35.42 -7.69
C SER A 427 -16.51 -35.29 -8.14
N GLU A 428 -16.10 -34.08 -8.53
CA GLU A 428 -14.74 -33.75 -8.96
C GLU A 428 -13.90 -33.20 -7.81
N ARG A 429 -12.59 -33.35 -7.91
CA ARG A 429 -11.67 -32.76 -6.94
C ARG A 429 -11.68 -31.24 -7.07
N PHE A 430 -11.95 -30.54 -5.97
CA PHE A 430 -11.96 -29.08 -5.93
C PHE A 430 -10.60 -28.48 -6.32
N THR A 431 -10.62 -27.59 -7.28
CA THR A 431 -9.45 -26.80 -7.73
C THR A 431 -9.85 -25.35 -7.96
N LEU A 432 -8.89 -24.44 -7.87
CA LEU A 432 -9.05 -23.01 -8.23
C LEU A 432 -8.50 -22.72 -9.63
N GLU A 433 -8.15 -23.74 -10.42
CA GLU A 433 -7.73 -23.57 -11.81
C GLU A 433 -8.88 -23.00 -12.64
N GLY A 434 -8.62 -21.89 -13.35
CA GLY A 434 -9.66 -21.19 -14.11
C GLY A 434 -10.61 -20.31 -13.30
N ALA A 435 -10.50 -20.30 -11.97
CA ALA A 435 -11.28 -19.39 -11.15
C ALA A 435 -10.87 -17.93 -11.35
N ASN A 436 -11.80 -17.00 -11.09
CA ASN A 436 -11.50 -15.58 -11.08
C ASN A 436 -10.31 -15.28 -10.13
N PRO A 437 -9.27 -14.55 -10.55
CA PRO A 437 -8.12 -14.23 -9.70
C PRO A 437 -8.50 -13.64 -8.33
N ALA A 438 -9.57 -12.84 -8.26
CA ALA A 438 -10.05 -12.29 -7.00
C ALA A 438 -10.63 -13.37 -6.06
N VAL A 439 -11.30 -14.38 -6.60
CA VAL A 439 -11.81 -15.53 -5.84
C VAL A 439 -10.65 -16.40 -5.36
N SER A 440 -9.64 -16.61 -6.20
CA SER A 440 -8.43 -17.37 -5.83
C SER A 440 -7.64 -16.68 -4.73
N ALA A 441 -7.45 -15.35 -4.81
CA ALA A 441 -6.81 -14.57 -3.77
C ALA A 441 -7.63 -14.58 -2.45
N PHE A 442 -8.96 -14.50 -2.55
CA PHE A 442 -9.84 -14.59 -1.38
C PHE A 442 -9.77 -15.98 -0.73
N ALA A 443 -9.72 -17.04 -1.52
CA ALA A 443 -9.53 -18.41 -1.02
C ALA A 443 -8.19 -18.57 -0.30
N ALA A 444 -7.10 -17.96 -0.79
CA ALA A 444 -5.81 -17.96 -0.13
C ALA A 444 -5.87 -17.27 1.25
N ASN A 445 -6.48 -16.08 1.34
CA ASN A 445 -6.67 -15.37 2.61
C ASN A 445 -7.54 -16.17 3.60
N LEU A 446 -8.57 -16.83 3.10
CA LEU A 446 -9.43 -17.71 3.91
C LEU A 446 -8.66 -18.90 4.46
N THR A 447 -7.79 -19.49 3.63
CA THR A 447 -6.91 -20.60 4.03
C THR A 447 -5.86 -20.16 5.05
N GLU A 448 -5.26 -19.00 4.89
CA GLU A 448 -4.33 -18.44 5.87
C GLU A 448 -5.01 -18.22 7.24
N ALA A 449 -6.22 -17.68 7.24
CA ALA A 449 -7.02 -17.53 8.47
C ALA A 449 -7.36 -18.88 9.10
N LEU A 450 -7.66 -19.89 8.30
CA LEU A 450 -7.89 -21.26 8.76
C LEU A 450 -6.62 -21.85 9.38
N THR A 451 -5.47 -21.67 8.73
CA THR A 451 -4.16 -22.11 9.24
C THR A 451 -3.87 -21.51 10.61
N ALA A 452 -4.08 -20.21 10.75
CA ALA A 452 -3.90 -19.51 12.01
C ALA A 452 -4.86 -20.03 13.11
N ALA A 453 -6.12 -20.29 12.76
CA ALA A 453 -7.12 -20.83 13.69
C ALA A 453 -6.77 -22.25 14.14
N VAL A 454 -6.30 -23.10 13.24
CA VAL A 454 -5.83 -24.47 13.53
C VAL A 454 -4.61 -24.43 14.43
N ALA A 455 -3.62 -23.60 14.12
CA ALA A 455 -2.40 -23.45 14.93
C ALA A 455 -2.71 -22.95 16.35
N ALA A 456 -3.70 -22.07 16.50
CA ALA A 456 -4.17 -21.56 17.78
C ALA A 456 -5.10 -22.54 18.54
N GLY A 457 -5.48 -23.69 17.93
CA GLY A 457 -6.46 -24.61 18.49
C GLY A 457 -7.88 -24.02 18.64
N ASN A 458 -8.16 -22.92 17.93
CA ASN A 458 -9.41 -22.16 18.07
C ASN A 458 -10.38 -22.44 16.92
N ILE A 459 -10.92 -23.66 16.89
CA ILE A 459 -11.95 -24.08 15.94
C ILE A 459 -13.25 -24.31 16.73
N PRO A 460 -14.27 -23.47 16.55
CA PRO A 460 -15.55 -23.65 17.22
C PRO A 460 -16.33 -24.84 16.63
N LEU A 461 -17.02 -25.55 17.52
CA LEU A 461 -17.91 -26.65 17.19
C LEU A 461 -19.35 -26.29 17.55
N ASN A 462 -20.30 -26.74 16.73
CA ASN A 462 -21.71 -26.81 17.10
C ASN A 462 -22.08 -28.26 17.34
N TYR A 463 -22.99 -28.50 18.25
CA TYR A 463 -23.45 -29.83 18.61
C TYR A 463 -24.89 -30.03 18.15
N GLN A 464 -25.10 -30.99 17.24
CA GLN A 464 -26.43 -31.36 16.80
C GLN A 464 -26.94 -32.49 17.69
N PRO A 465 -28.00 -32.26 18.51
CA PRO A 465 -28.49 -33.24 19.46
C PRO A 465 -29.15 -34.43 18.73
N GLN A 466 -28.90 -35.63 19.29
CA GLN A 466 -29.59 -36.86 18.91
C GLN A 466 -30.57 -37.21 20.02
N ILE A 467 -31.84 -37.28 19.69
CA ILE A 467 -32.94 -37.47 20.63
C ILE A 467 -33.47 -38.91 20.51
N ARG A 468 -33.64 -39.56 21.66
CA ARG A 468 -34.28 -40.84 21.81
C ARG A 468 -35.25 -40.79 22.97
N SER A 469 -36.52 -41.16 22.74
CA SER A 469 -37.59 -41.15 23.77
C SER A 469 -37.63 -39.82 24.52
N GLU A 470 -37.68 -38.69 23.78
CA GLU A 470 -37.73 -37.30 24.28
C GLU A 470 -36.53 -36.83 25.10
N ARG A 471 -35.45 -37.62 25.18
CA ARG A 471 -34.22 -37.25 25.87
C ARG A 471 -33.06 -37.14 24.89
N ILE A 472 -32.20 -36.14 25.13
CA ILE A 472 -30.96 -36.00 24.39
C ILE A 472 -29.99 -37.06 24.90
N VAL A 473 -29.64 -38.05 24.05
CA VAL A 473 -28.77 -39.16 24.42
C VAL A 473 -27.36 -39.01 23.84
N ALA A 474 -27.21 -38.25 22.76
CA ALA A 474 -25.93 -38.01 22.12
C ALA A 474 -25.98 -36.70 21.35
N ALA A 475 -24.85 -36.28 20.81
CA ALA A 475 -24.78 -35.19 19.85
C ALA A 475 -23.70 -35.46 18.77
N GLU A 476 -23.80 -34.84 17.63
CA GLU A 476 -22.77 -34.80 16.60
C GLU A 476 -22.02 -33.49 16.65
N ALA A 477 -20.68 -33.54 16.72
CA ALA A 477 -19.82 -32.37 16.69
C ALA A 477 -19.61 -31.91 15.25
N LEU A 478 -20.11 -30.75 14.93
CA LEU A 478 -20.07 -30.18 13.60
C LEU A 478 -19.14 -28.97 13.54
N LEU A 479 -18.14 -29.04 12.66
CA LEU A 479 -17.21 -27.96 12.37
C LEU A 479 -17.95 -26.65 12.04
N ARG A 480 -17.53 -25.57 12.69
CA ARG A 480 -17.92 -24.21 12.34
C ARG A 480 -16.66 -23.36 12.21
N PHE A 481 -16.53 -22.70 11.11
CA PHE A 481 -15.46 -21.73 10.87
C PHE A 481 -16.06 -20.40 10.49
N ARG A 482 -15.54 -19.32 11.07
CA ARG A 482 -15.97 -17.96 10.78
C ARG A 482 -14.78 -17.15 10.27
N TYR A 483 -14.97 -16.50 9.14
CA TYR A 483 -14.04 -15.54 8.59
C TYR A 483 -14.61 -14.14 8.67
N ASN A 484 -13.94 -13.24 9.38
CA ASN A 484 -14.43 -11.87 9.65
C ASN A 484 -15.89 -11.82 10.18
N GLY A 485 -16.24 -12.77 11.05
CA GLY A 485 -17.59 -12.88 11.64
C GLY A 485 -18.62 -13.60 10.77
N LYS A 486 -18.31 -13.93 9.51
CA LYS A 486 -19.19 -14.64 8.58
C LYS A 486 -18.96 -16.15 8.64
N SER A 487 -20.05 -16.91 8.62
CA SER A 487 -19.95 -18.37 8.62
C SER A 487 -19.51 -18.88 7.24
N VAL A 488 -18.49 -19.72 7.21
CA VAL A 488 -18.01 -20.38 6.00
C VAL A 488 -18.66 -21.75 5.88
N TYR A 489 -19.03 -22.15 4.68
CA TYR A 489 -19.64 -23.45 4.40
C TYR A 489 -18.68 -24.59 4.82
N PRO A 490 -19.08 -25.48 5.76
CA PRO A 490 -18.16 -26.46 6.34
C PRO A 490 -17.46 -27.38 5.34
N PRO A 491 -18.15 -27.93 4.30
CA PRO A 491 -17.48 -28.74 3.27
C PRO A 491 -16.40 -27.96 2.50
N LEU A 492 -16.60 -26.68 2.23
CA LEU A 492 -15.58 -25.80 1.63
C LEU A 492 -14.35 -25.65 2.55
N VAL A 493 -14.56 -25.53 3.86
CA VAL A 493 -13.44 -25.46 4.83
C VAL A 493 -12.60 -26.73 4.77
N VAL A 494 -13.26 -27.88 4.73
CA VAL A 494 -12.60 -29.20 4.59
C VAL A 494 -11.83 -29.29 3.27
N ALA A 495 -12.42 -28.84 2.16
CA ALA A 495 -11.77 -28.87 0.85
C ALA A 495 -10.52 -27.98 0.81
N LEU A 496 -10.58 -26.77 1.39
CA LEU A 496 -9.43 -25.88 1.52
C LEU A 496 -8.34 -26.49 2.42
N ALA A 497 -8.73 -27.10 3.55
CA ALA A 497 -7.79 -27.76 4.44
C ALA A 497 -7.07 -28.93 3.75
N ARG A 498 -7.77 -29.75 2.96
CA ARG A 498 -7.16 -30.85 2.18
C ARG A 498 -6.18 -30.34 1.14
N ARG A 499 -6.53 -29.27 0.47
CA ARG A 499 -5.66 -28.66 -0.56
C ARG A 499 -4.31 -28.23 -0.01
N GLU A 500 -4.26 -27.70 1.20
CA GLU A 500 -3.07 -27.13 1.83
C GLU A 500 -2.43 -28.03 2.90
N ASN A 501 -2.76 -29.32 2.89
CA ASN A 501 -2.27 -30.32 3.86
C ASN A 501 -2.56 -29.96 5.33
N LEU A 502 -3.63 -29.22 5.58
CA LEU A 502 -4.09 -28.83 6.92
C LEU A 502 -5.16 -29.77 7.48
N PHE A 503 -5.55 -30.78 6.73
CA PHE A 503 -6.70 -31.60 7.07
C PHE A 503 -6.46 -32.41 8.35
N ASP A 504 -5.31 -33.04 8.50
CA ASP A 504 -4.94 -33.79 9.70
C ASP A 504 -4.79 -32.89 10.94
N PRO A 505 -4.04 -31.76 10.89
CA PRO A 505 -4.01 -30.81 11.98
C PRO A 505 -5.41 -30.31 12.38
N LEU A 506 -6.27 -29.98 11.41
CA LEU A 506 -7.64 -29.54 11.65
C LEU A 506 -8.46 -30.63 12.38
N THR A 507 -8.39 -31.87 11.92
CA THR A 507 -9.11 -32.99 12.52
C THR A 507 -8.64 -33.22 13.95
N ARG A 508 -7.33 -33.19 14.24
CA ARG A 508 -6.79 -33.31 15.59
C ARG A 508 -7.29 -32.21 16.53
N VAL A 509 -7.42 -30.97 16.04
CA VAL A 509 -7.97 -29.85 16.83
C VAL A 509 -9.46 -30.08 17.11
N ILE A 510 -10.24 -30.53 16.12
CA ILE A 510 -11.68 -30.84 16.27
C ILE A 510 -11.87 -31.95 17.32
N VAL A 511 -11.11 -33.06 17.23
CA VAL A 511 -11.21 -34.20 18.14
C VAL A 511 -10.83 -33.77 19.57
N ARG A 512 -9.71 -33.07 19.75
CA ARG A 512 -9.31 -32.56 21.09
C ARG A 512 -10.38 -31.68 21.71
N ARG A 513 -10.96 -30.77 20.92
CA ARG A 513 -12.03 -29.90 21.39
C ARG A 513 -13.28 -30.69 21.76
N ALA A 514 -13.70 -31.61 20.91
CA ALA A 514 -14.87 -32.44 21.13
C ALA A 514 -14.70 -33.32 22.41
N LEU A 515 -13.51 -33.89 22.64
CA LEU A 515 -13.22 -34.65 23.85
C LEU A 515 -13.27 -33.80 25.12
N SER A 516 -12.70 -32.58 25.06
CA SER A 516 -12.76 -31.65 26.20
C SER A 516 -14.20 -31.24 26.55
N ASP A 517 -15.00 -30.96 25.52
CA ASP A 517 -16.40 -30.57 25.70
C ASP A 517 -17.25 -31.78 26.17
N LEU A 518 -16.98 -33.01 25.67
CA LEU A 518 -17.60 -34.24 26.14
C LEU A 518 -17.33 -34.49 27.61
N GLN A 519 -16.08 -34.36 28.10
CA GLN A 519 -15.74 -34.49 29.50
C GLN A 519 -16.54 -33.53 30.39
N SER A 520 -16.76 -32.32 29.89
CA SER A 520 -17.56 -31.31 30.60
C SER A 520 -19.05 -31.71 30.69
N ILE A 521 -19.60 -32.25 29.61
CA ILE A 521 -21.01 -32.71 29.54
C ILE A 521 -21.21 -33.95 30.40
N GLN A 522 -20.27 -34.90 30.39
CA GLN A 522 -20.35 -36.16 31.15
C GLN A 522 -20.29 -35.97 32.65
N ARG A 523 -19.88 -34.80 33.17
CA ARG A 523 -20.00 -34.46 34.58
C ARG A 523 -21.47 -34.40 35.07
N THR A 524 -22.37 -34.03 34.15
CA THR A 524 -23.82 -33.91 34.43
C THR A 524 -24.64 -35.05 33.81
N ASN A 525 -24.15 -35.66 32.74
CA ASN A 525 -24.77 -36.80 32.07
C ASN A 525 -23.68 -37.83 31.68
N PRO A 526 -23.34 -38.77 32.56
CA PRO A 526 -22.24 -39.72 32.36
C PRO A 526 -22.37 -40.62 31.13
N GLU A 527 -23.59 -40.93 30.69
CA GLU A 527 -23.87 -41.79 29.53
C GLU A 527 -23.89 -41.05 28.19
N PHE A 528 -23.70 -39.70 28.21
CA PHE A 528 -23.75 -38.91 27.02
C PHE A 528 -22.64 -39.28 26.01
N LYS A 529 -23.02 -39.45 24.75
CA LYS A 529 -22.11 -39.81 23.65
C LYS A 529 -21.95 -38.62 22.68
N LEU A 530 -20.73 -38.49 22.16
CA LEU A 530 -20.43 -37.49 21.12
C LEU A 530 -19.88 -38.17 19.89
N ALA A 531 -20.52 -37.94 18.75
CA ALA A 531 -20.03 -38.39 17.45
C ALA A 531 -19.14 -37.31 16.84
N VAL A 532 -18.01 -37.71 16.29
CA VAL A 532 -17.08 -36.85 15.56
C VAL A 532 -16.80 -37.44 14.18
N ASN A 533 -16.90 -36.64 13.13
CA ASN A 533 -16.57 -37.08 11.77
C ASN A 533 -15.03 -37.15 11.63
N ILE A 534 -14.49 -38.36 11.50
CA ILE A 534 -13.07 -38.63 11.31
C ILE A 534 -12.87 -39.30 9.96
N PRO A 535 -11.92 -38.80 9.12
CA PRO A 535 -11.58 -39.46 7.86
C PRO A 535 -10.96 -40.83 8.09
N ILE A 536 -11.25 -41.77 7.20
CA ILE A 536 -10.75 -43.16 7.28
C ILE A 536 -9.22 -43.19 7.28
N ASP A 537 -8.58 -42.33 6.50
CA ASP A 537 -7.12 -42.24 6.39
C ASP A 537 -6.43 -41.95 7.73
N LEU A 538 -7.09 -41.22 8.63
CA LEU A 538 -6.60 -40.93 10.00
C LEU A 538 -6.90 -41.99 11.06
N LEU A 539 -7.70 -42.97 10.69
CA LEU A 539 -7.99 -44.12 11.59
C LEU A 539 -6.98 -45.27 11.41
N LEU A 540 -6.15 -45.19 10.36
CA LEU A 540 -5.15 -46.20 10.02
C LEU A 540 -3.74 -45.83 10.54
N ASP A 541 -3.53 -44.60 11.02
CA ASP A 541 -2.33 -44.12 11.72
C ASP A 541 -2.52 -44.20 13.26
#